data_4e3814a8f8154c287c68637bc60d3a8d
#
_entry.id   4e3814a8f8154c287c68637bc60d3a8d
#
_cell.length_a   1.000
_cell.length_b   1.000
_cell.length_c   1.000
_cell.angle_alpha   90.00
_cell.angle_beta   90.00
_cell.angle_gamma   90.00
#
_symmetry.space_group_name_H-M   'P 1'
#
loop_
_entity.id
_entity.type
_entity.pdbx_description
1 polymer ?
#
loop_
_entity_poly.entity_id
_entity_poly.type
_entity_poly.pdbx_seq_one_letter_code
_entity_poly.pdbx_strand_id
1 'polypeptide(L)'
;MSGYIAKAGYKFILLFLILFVISVLFGFVPLFFLALLLLTLYFFRDPEREPFTDDKLALLSPIDGKIKEISVSNFDDKEVAKIVISKPFFGVGTLRAVSDAKVVDIKRRHGLFLCKAMKISEMLNERAIIRFEKGNIKFAMKIIAGVFSRSLEIYNITSLKASRKFGFLGSGEVILYLPRDTKICVSVGESVKAASLLGYFEEEK
;
A
#
# COMPACT_ATOMS: atom_id res chain seq x y z
N MET A 1 -3.78 -12.45 -11.13
CA MET A 1 -4.33 -13.40 -10.14
C MET A 1 -5.44 -12.68 -9.42
N SER A 2 -6.66 -12.96 -9.82
CA SER A 2 -7.88 -12.46 -9.23
C SER A 2 -8.19 -13.27 -7.98
N GLY A 3 -8.16 -12.66 -6.82
CA GLY A 3 -8.56 -13.28 -5.56
C GLY A 3 -9.19 -12.22 -4.67
N TYR A 4 -10.32 -12.54 -4.05
CA TYR A 4 -11.00 -11.65 -3.10
C TYR A 4 -10.26 -11.48 -1.78
N ILE A 5 -9.17 -12.24 -1.58
CA ILE A 5 -8.39 -12.29 -0.34
C ILE A 5 -6.91 -12.12 -0.67
N ALA A 6 -6.23 -11.23 0.06
CA ALA A 6 -4.79 -11.01 -0.07
C ALA A 6 -4.00 -12.26 0.37
N LYS A 7 -2.93 -12.58 -0.36
CA LYS A 7 -2.07 -13.76 -0.06
C LYS A 7 -1.54 -13.75 1.37
N ALA A 8 -1.21 -12.57 1.91
CA ALA A 8 -0.79 -12.37 3.30
C ALA A 8 -1.77 -12.94 4.33
N GLY A 9 -3.07 -13.02 3.99
CA GLY A 9 -4.14 -13.47 4.88
C GLY A 9 -4.32 -14.99 4.97
N TYR A 10 -3.89 -15.77 3.98
CA TYR A 10 -4.22 -17.20 3.93
C TYR A 10 -3.79 -17.98 5.17
N LYS A 11 -2.60 -17.70 5.70
CA LYS A 11 -2.08 -18.39 6.92
C LYS A 11 -2.97 -18.11 8.14
N PHE A 12 -3.41 -16.87 8.30
CA PHE A 12 -4.27 -16.47 9.42
C PHE A 12 -5.68 -17.02 9.28
N ILE A 13 -6.23 -17.00 8.06
CA ILE A 13 -7.56 -17.55 7.76
C ILE A 13 -7.57 -19.06 8.04
N LEU A 14 -6.56 -19.79 7.57
CA LEU A 14 -6.42 -21.22 7.84
C LEU A 14 -6.31 -21.51 9.34
N LEU A 15 -5.51 -20.73 10.06
CA LEU A 15 -5.36 -20.88 11.52
C LEU A 15 -6.71 -20.69 12.24
N PHE A 16 -7.42 -19.60 11.97
CA PHE A 16 -8.70 -19.33 12.63
C PHE A 16 -9.81 -20.29 12.18
N LEU A 17 -9.77 -20.80 10.95
CA LEU A 17 -10.66 -21.85 10.48
C LEU A 17 -10.46 -23.16 11.26
N ILE A 18 -9.22 -23.58 11.44
CA ILE A 18 -8.90 -24.78 12.23
C ILE A 18 -9.34 -24.59 13.69
N LEU A 19 -9.05 -23.44 14.30
CA LEU A 19 -9.48 -23.14 15.67
C LEU A 19 -11.01 -23.13 15.80
N PHE A 20 -11.72 -22.60 14.81
CA PHE A 20 -13.18 -22.65 14.77
C PHE A 20 -13.71 -24.07 14.71
N VAL A 21 -13.18 -24.91 13.82
CA VAL A 21 -13.59 -26.34 13.73
C VAL A 21 -13.32 -27.08 15.03
N ILE A 22 -12.16 -26.91 15.64
CA ILE A 22 -11.82 -27.53 16.95
C ILE A 22 -12.81 -27.03 18.00
N SER A 23 -13.10 -25.74 18.05
CA SER A 23 -14.05 -25.15 19.00
C SER A 23 -15.46 -25.72 18.88
N VAL A 24 -15.92 -25.99 17.67
CA VAL A 24 -17.21 -26.66 17.43
C VAL A 24 -17.20 -28.10 17.94
N LEU A 25 -16.13 -28.85 17.65
CA LEU A 25 -16.02 -30.26 18.04
C LEU A 25 -15.96 -30.46 19.56
N PHE A 26 -15.30 -29.55 20.28
CA PHE A 26 -15.11 -29.63 21.72
C PHE A 26 -16.08 -28.78 22.54
N GLY A 27 -16.97 -28.05 21.90
CA GLY A 27 -17.96 -27.20 22.56
C GLY A 27 -17.39 -25.92 23.19
N PHE A 28 -16.19 -25.47 22.79
CA PHE A 28 -15.52 -24.26 23.30
C PHE A 28 -15.90 -23.01 22.50
N VAL A 29 -16.74 -22.15 23.00
CA VAL A 29 -17.03 -20.78 22.50
C VAL A 29 -16.93 -20.60 20.97
N PRO A 30 -17.68 -21.37 20.15
CA PRO A 30 -17.52 -21.35 18.69
C PRO A 30 -17.82 -19.99 18.05
N LEU A 31 -18.75 -19.23 18.62
CA LEU A 31 -19.09 -17.87 18.15
C LEU A 31 -17.92 -16.90 18.22
N PHE A 32 -17.04 -17.05 19.22
CA PHE A 32 -15.86 -16.22 19.35
C PHE A 32 -14.87 -16.48 18.20
N PHE A 33 -14.56 -17.75 17.91
CA PHE A 33 -13.67 -18.10 16.81
C PHE A 33 -14.26 -17.79 15.44
N LEU A 34 -15.58 -17.92 15.28
CA LEU A 34 -16.28 -17.48 14.09
C LEU A 34 -16.12 -15.96 13.88
N ALA A 35 -16.29 -15.16 14.94
CA ALA A 35 -16.10 -13.72 14.87
C ALA A 35 -14.66 -13.34 14.47
N LEU A 36 -13.65 -14.03 15.03
CA LEU A 36 -12.25 -13.83 14.65
C LEU A 36 -11.98 -14.22 13.20
N LEU A 37 -12.57 -15.30 12.71
CA LEU A 37 -12.46 -15.73 11.32
C LEU A 37 -13.06 -14.67 10.37
N LEU A 38 -14.27 -14.18 10.68
CA LEU A 38 -14.93 -13.14 9.87
C LEU A 38 -14.14 -11.82 9.91
N LEU A 39 -13.60 -11.42 11.06
CA LEU A 39 -12.74 -10.25 11.20
C LEU A 39 -11.46 -10.40 10.36
N THR A 40 -10.87 -11.58 10.34
CA THR A 40 -9.67 -11.88 9.53
C THR A 40 -9.99 -11.79 8.04
N LEU A 41 -11.10 -12.38 7.60
CA LEU A 41 -11.56 -12.27 6.21
C LEU A 41 -11.79 -10.81 5.80
N TYR A 42 -12.42 -10.02 6.68
CA TYR A 42 -12.64 -8.59 6.43
C TYR A 42 -11.34 -7.81 6.34
N PHE A 43 -10.35 -8.10 7.21
CA PHE A 43 -9.06 -7.40 7.24
C PHE A 43 -8.22 -7.68 5.99
N PHE A 44 -8.22 -8.92 5.52
CA PHE A 44 -7.45 -9.35 4.35
C PHE A 44 -8.24 -9.32 3.03
N ARG A 45 -9.40 -8.66 3.01
CA ARG A 45 -10.16 -8.50 1.77
C ARG A 45 -9.35 -7.77 0.70
N ASP A 46 -9.45 -8.24 -0.52
CA ASP A 46 -8.73 -7.70 -1.68
C ASP A 46 -9.67 -7.52 -2.87
N PRO A 47 -10.55 -6.48 -2.85
CA PRO A 47 -11.48 -6.24 -3.93
C PRO A 47 -10.73 -5.96 -5.25
N GLU A 48 -11.24 -6.46 -6.35
CA GLU A 48 -10.77 -6.08 -7.68
C GLU A 48 -11.09 -4.61 -7.92
N ARG A 49 -10.14 -3.90 -8.55
CA ARG A 49 -10.28 -2.50 -8.91
C ARG A 49 -9.65 -2.24 -10.25
N GLU A 50 -10.42 -1.62 -11.10
CA GLU A 50 -9.95 -1.11 -12.38
C GLU A 50 -9.30 0.27 -12.17
N PRO A 51 -8.33 0.67 -13.02
CA PRO A 51 -7.78 2.01 -12.98
C PRO A 51 -8.89 3.02 -13.29
N PHE A 52 -8.83 4.18 -12.63
CA PHE A 52 -9.82 5.25 -12.83
C PHE A 52 -9.87 5.75 -14.28
N THR A 53 -8.77 5.66 -15.00
CA THR A 53 -8.63 6.10 -16.40
C THR A 53 -7.57 5.25 -17.10
N ASP A 54 -7.70 5.14 -18.42
CA ASP A 54 -6.71 4.48 -19.29
C ASP A 54 -5.62 5.44 -19.77
N ASP A 55 -5.63 6.68 -19.29
CA ASP A 55 -4.59 7.67 -19.63
C ASP A 55 -3.23 7.18 -19.10
N LYS A 56 -2.27 7.11 -20.03
CA LYS A 56 -0.91 6.66 -19.71
C LYS A 56 -0.20 7.60 -18.73
N LEU A 57 -0.52 8.87 -18.71
CA LEU A 57 0.08 9.86 -17.80
C LEU A 57 -0.58 9.90 -16.42
N ALA A 58 -1.67 9.19 -16.23
CA ALA A 58 -2.37 9.17 -14.96
C ALA A 58 -1.48 8.61 -13.84
N LEU A 59 -1.53 9.29 -12.70
CA LEU A 59 -0.96 8.89 -11.43
C LEU A 59 -2.08 8.38 -10.53
N LEU A 60 -2.07 7.10 -10.21
CA LEU A 60 -3.11 6.44 -9.41
C LEU A 60 -2.68 6.28 -7.95
N SER A 61 -3.65 6.20 -7.05
CA SER A 61 -3.38 5.90 -5.64
C SER A 61 -2.90 4.45 -5.48
N PRO A 62 -1.78 4.24 -4.77
CA PRO A 62 -1.25 2.89 -4.53
C PRO A 62 -2.03 2.11 -3.47
N ILE A 63 -2.79 2.78 -2.60
CA ILE A 63 -3.44 2.16 -1.45
C ILE A 63 -4.67 2.96 -1.02
N ASP A 64 -5.58 2.30 -0.28
CA ASP A 64 -6.66 2.99 0.44
C ASP A 64 -6.10 3.81 1.59
N GLY A 65 -6.42 5.09 1.63
CA GLY A 65 -5.92 5.92 2.70
C GLY A 65 -6.46 7.33 2.72
N LYS A 66 -5.88 8.15 3.59
CA LYS A 66 -6.13 9.57 3.68
C LYS A 66 -4.86 10.34 3.33
N ILE A 67 -4.96 11.34 2.50
CA ILE A 67 -3.83 12.23 2.19
C ILE A 67 -3.46 13.00 3.45
N LYS A 68 -2.27 12.73 3.98
CA LYS A 68 -1.76 13.36 5.21
C LYS A 68 -1.01 14.65 4.92
N GLU A 69 -0.23 14.65 3.85
CA GLU A 69 0.65 15.75 3.50
C GLU A 69 0.88 15.79 1.99
N ILE A 70 0.92 17.00 1.45
CA ILE A 70 1.41 17.29 0.09
C ILE A 70 2.44 18.41 0.27
N SER A 71 3.68 18.14 -0.09
CA SER A 71 4.78 19.11 0.09
C SER A 71 5.84 18.93 -0.99
N VAL A 72 6.76 19.87 -1.06
CA VAL A 72 7.99 19.74 -1.85
C VAL A 72 9.11 19.25 -0.92
N SER A 73 9.91 18.31 -1.36
CA SER A 73 10.98 17.70 -0.56
C SER A 73 12.17 17.37 -1.46
N ASN A 74 13.34 17.17 -0.85
CA ASN A 74 14.50 16.66 -1.57
C ASN A 74 14.57 15.14 -1.46
N PHE A 75 14.69 14.47 -2.60
CA PHE A 75 14.90 13.02 -2.68
C PHE A 75 15.93 12.72 -3.77
N ASP A 76 17.00 11.95 -3.42
CA ASP A 76 18.12 11.63 -4.31
C ASP A 76 18.72 12.93 -4.97
N ASP A 77 18.95 13.99 -4.15
CA ASP A 77 19.49 15.30 -4.53
C ASP A 77 18.67 16.09 -5.56
N LYS A 78 17.39 15.73 -5.71
CA LYS A 78 16.44 16.43 -6.57
C LYS A 78 15.26 16.93 -5.79
N GLU A 79 14.75 18.09 -6.18
CA GLU A 79 13.51 18.64 -5.66
C GLU A 79 12.33 17.87 -6.28
N VAL A 80 11.47 17.31 -5.43
CA VAL A 80 10.36 16.42 -5.82
C VAL A 80 9.06 16.83 -5.12
N ALA A 81 7.94 16.58 -5.78
CA ALA A 81 6.64 16.64 -5.13
C ALA A 81 6.45 15.38 -4.25
N LYS A 82 6.11 15.58 -2.99
CA LYS A 82 5.91 14.53 -1.99
C LYS A 82 4.44 14.43 -1.63
N ILE A 83 3.86 13.24 -1.75
CA ILE A 83 2.51 12.93 -1.28
C ILE A 83 2.60 11.84 -0.23
N VAL A 84 2.06 12.08 0.97
CA VAL A 84 1.99 11.10 2.06
C VAL A 84 0.57 10.60 2.20
N ILE A 85 0.37 9.29 2.04
CA ILE A 85 -0.91 8.62 2.19
C ILE A 85 -0.87 7.76 3.44
N SER A 86 -1.71 8.08 4.41
CA SER A 86 -1.83 7.32 5.66
C SER A 86 -2.93 6.27 5.52
N LYS A 87 -2.57 4.98 5.62
CA LYS A 87 -3.52 3.87 5.55
C LYS A 87 -4.25 3.71 6.89
N PRO A 88 -5.60 3.71 6.92
CA PRO A 88 -6.36 3.35 8.11
C PRO A 88 -6.24 1.84 8.38
N PHE A 89 -6.36 1.43 9.64
CA PHE A 89 -6.20 0.04 10.05
C PHE A 89 -7.14 -0.92 9.28
N PHE A 90 -8.43 -0.58 9.18
CA PHE A 90 -9.43 -1.39 8.47
C PHE A 90 -9.53 -1.13 6.95
N GLY A 91 -8.67 -0.28 6.40
CA GLY A 91 -8.59 -0.06 4.95
C GLY A 91 -8.02 -1.29 4.23
N VAL A 92 -8.33 -1.42 2.93
CA VAL A 92 -7.73 -2.46 2.09
C VAL A 92 -6.21 -2.30 2.07
N GLY A 93 -5.50 -3.40 2.34
CA GLY A 93 -4.04 -3.38 2.49
C GLY A 93 -3.26 -3.66 1.21
N THR A 94 -3.93 -4.02 0.13
CA THR A 94 -3.27 -4.36 -1.14
C THR A 94 -2.63 -3.14 -1.77
N LEU A 95 -1.31 -3.23 -2.00
CA LEU A 95 -0.53 -2.23 -2.70
C LEU A 95 -0.68 -2.40 -4.21
N ARG A 96 -0.95 -1.30 -4.91
CA ARG A 96 -1.15 -1.28 -6.36
C ARG A 96 -0.18 -0.31 -7.03
N ALA A 97 0.14 -0.61 -8.29
CA ALA A 97 0.98 0.26 -9.11
C ALA A 97 0.29 1.59 -9.40
N VAL A 98 1.04 2.67 -9.25
CA VAL A 98 0.56 4.04 -9.45
C VAL A 98 0.46 4.43 -10.92
N SER A 99 1.20 3.75 -11.79
CA SER A 99 1.23 3.96 -13.24
C SER A 99 1.92 2.78 -13.90
N ASP A 100 1.92 2.71 -15.23
CA ASP A 100 2.75 1.80 -16.00
C ASP A 100 4.21 2.20 -15.83
N ALA A 101 5.05 1.33 -15.26
CA ALA A 101 6.45 1.64 -15.04
C ALA A 101 7.31 0.38 -14.88
N LYS A 102 8.60 0.50 -15.17
CA LYS A 102 9.62 -0.50 -14.83
C LYS A 102 10.12 -0.25 -13.42
N VAL A 103 10.39 -1.33 -12.69
CA VAL A 103 11.05 -1.25 -11.38
C VAL A 103 12.55 -1.26 -11.60
N VAL A 104 13.22 -0.20 -11.16
CA VAL A 104 14.68 -0.04 -11.29
C VAL A 104 15.38 -0.68 -10.09
N ASP A 105 14.87 -0.40 -8.87
CA ASP A 105 15.52 -0.82 -7.63
C ASP A 105 14.50 -0.98 -6.51
N ILE A 106 14.72 -1.95 -5.63
CA ILE A 106 13.93 -2.17 -4.42
C ILE A 106 14.88 -2.28 -3.24
N LYS A 107 14.97 -1.23 -2.42
CA LYS A 107 15.73 -1.23 -1.18
C LYS A 107 14.80 -1.49 0.00
N ARG A 108 14.99 -2.62 0.70
CA ARG A 108 14.29 -2.94 1.95
C ARG A 108 15.19 -2.69 3.13
N ARG A 109 14.61 -2.18 4.19
CA ARG A 109 15.26 -2.06 5.49
C ARG A 109 14.33 -2.66 6.53
N HIS A 110 14.77 -3.77 7.12
CA HIS A 110 14.09 -4.37 8.27
C HIS A 110 14.15 -3.42 9.46
N GLY A 111 13.12 -3.41 10.27
CA GLY A 111 12.99 -2.51 11.39
C GLY A 111 11.91 -2.95 12.37
N LEU A 112 11.48 -2.02 13.19
CA LEU A 112 10.42 -2.20 14.17
C LEU A 112 9.04 -1.93 13.53
N PHE A 113 7.98 -2.12 14.32
CA PHE A 113 6.59 -1.85 13.93
C PHE A 113 5.96 -0.89 14.95
N LEU A 114 6.57 0.28 15.11
CA LEU A 114 6.14 1.30 16.07
C LEU A 114 4.88 2.02 15.58
N CYS A 115 4.13 2.56 16.54
CA CYS A 115 2.95 3.36 16.26
C CYS A 115 3.33 4.65 15.52
N LYS A 116 2.52 5.05 14.53
CA LYS A 116 2.68 6.28 13.74
C LYS A 116 2.74 7.56 14.59
N ALA A 117 2.17 7.54 15.80
CA ALA A 117 2.22 8.67 16.73
C ALA A 117 3.64 8.98 17.23
N MET A 118 4.55 8.03 17.16
CA MET A 118 5.95 8.22 17.56
C MET A 118 6.74 8.81 16.39
N LYS A 119 7.32 10.01 16.56
CA LYS A 119 8.17 10.67 15.54
C LYS A 119 9.32 9.77 15.06
N ILE A 120 9.84 8.91 15.92
CA ILE A 120 10.92 7.98 15.63
C ILE A 120 10.50 6.80 14.75
N SER A 121 9.19 6.56 14.59
CA SER A 121 8.65 5.42 13.80
C SER A 121 9.09 5.46 12.34
N GLU A 122 9.21 6.64 11.73
CA GLU A 122 9.69 6.79 10.35
C GLU A 122 11.11 6.29 10.15
N MET A 123 11.96 6.39 11.20
CA MET A 123 13.36 6.00 11.14
C MET A 123 13.58 4.54 11.51
N LEU A 124 12.80 4.01 12.45
CA LEU A 124 13.01 2.68 13.03
C LEU A 124 12.10 1.60 12.43
N ASN A 125 10.97 1.96 11.84
CA ASN A 125 10.06 0.99 11.27
C ASN A 125 10.60 0.33 9.99
N GLU A 126 10.14 -0.90 9.77
CA GLU A 126 10.38 -1.61 8.52
C GLU A 126 9.88 -0.77 7.35
N ARG A 127 10.72 -0.64 6.33
CA ARG A 127 10.44 0.19 5.17
C ARG A 127 11.01 -0.39 3.89
N ALA A 128 10.35 -0.07 2.78
CA ALA A 128 10.86 -0.32 1.45
C ALA A 128 10.82 0.95 0.63
N ILE A 129 11.84 1.16 -0.18
CA ILE A 129 11.89 2.20 -1.21
C ILE A 129 11.96 1.49 -2.55
N ILE A 130 10.99 1.76 -3.40
CA ILE A 130 10.90 1.23 -4.75
C ILE A 130 11.10 2.39 -5.70
N ARG A 131 12.09 2.30 -6.58
CA ARG A 131 12.33 3.26 -7.65
C ARG A 131 11.74 2.77 -8.96
N PHE A 132 11.05 3.66 -9.63
CA PHE A 132 10.35 3.38 -10.87
C PHE A 132 10.87 4.28 -11.99
N GLU A 133 10.79 3.75 -13.20
CA GLU A 133 11.11 4.47 -14.44
C GLU A 133 10.01 4.24 -15.47
N LYS A 134 9.54 5.32 -16.07
CA LYS A 134 8.53 5.35 -17.11
C LYS A 134 8.96 6.31 -18.21
N GLY A 135 9.60 5.77 -19.27
CA GLY A 135 10.28 6.61 -20.24
C GLY A 135 11.34 7.47 -19.55
N ASN A 136 11.24 8.79 -19.67
CA ASN A 136 12.15 9.74 -19.02
C ASN A 136 11.72 10.09 -17.57
N ILE A 137 10.52 9.71 -17.18
CA ILE A 137 9.95 10.06 -15.86
C ILE A 137 10.50 9.08 -14.82
N LYS A 138 11.19 9.60 -13.80
CA LYS A 138 11.67 8.84 -12.64
C LYS A 138 10.89 9.25 -11.40
N PHE A 139 10.38 8.27 -10.67
CA PHE A 139 9.66 8.50 -9.42
C PHE A 139 9.95 7.38 -8.42
N ALA A 140 9.64 7.61 -7.15
CA ALA A 140 9.86 6.60 -6.12
C ALA A 140 8.67 6.50 -5.18
N MET A 141 8.51 5.32 -4.58
CA MET A 141 7.54 5.04 -3.55
C MET A 141 8.27 4.51 -2.32
N LYS A 142 8.11 5.18 -1.19
CA LYS A 142 8.57 4.70 0.11
C LYS A 142 7.36 4.19 0.89
N ILE A 143 7.43 2.95 1.33
CA ILE A 143 6.40 2.28 2.11
C ILE A 143 6.96 2.08 3.51
N ILE A 144 6.23 2.55 4.53
CA ILE A 144 6.62 2.44 5.93
C ILE A 144 5.56 1.60 6.65
N ALA A 145 5.97 0.47 7.21
CA ALA A 145 5.10 -0.43 7.95
C ALA A 145 4.76 0.13 9.33
N GLY A 146 3.51 0.00 9.75
CA GLY A 146 3.05 0.39 11.10
C GLY A 146 2.85 -0.80 12.03
N VAL A 147 2.24 -0.58 13.20
CA VAL A 147 2.11 -1.54 14.32
C VAL A 147 1.57 -2.91 13.93
N PHE A 148 0.61 -2.97 13.03
CA PHE A 148 -0.05 -4.22 12.63
C PHE A 148 0.44 -4.77 11.28
N SER A 149 1.53 -4.25 10.76
CA SER A 149 2.19 -4.77 9.56
C SER A 149 3.34 -5.65 9.98
N ARG A 150 3.07 -6.89 10.38
CA ARG A 150 4.07 -7.83 10.86
C ARG A 150 5.15 -8.18 9.82
N SER A 151 4.88 -7.90 8.56
CA SER A 151 5.86 -7.89 7.47
C SER A 151 5.33 -7.05 6.32
N LEU A 152 6.19 -6.26 5.72
CA LEU A 152 5.91 -5.59 4.47
C LEU A 152 6.08 -6.62 3.34
N GLU A 153 4.97 -7.11 2.79
CA GLU A 153 5.02 -8.04 1.67
C GLU A 153 5.08 -7.26 0.34
N ILE A 154 6.17 -7.44 -0.37
CA ILE A 154 6.33 -6.95 -1.74
C ILE A 154 6.68 -8.16 -2.60
N TYR A 155 5.86 -8.42 -3.60
CA TYR A 155 6.09 -9.53 -4.54
C TYR A 155 7.24 -9.18 -5.49
N ASN A 156 7.88 -10.21 -6.03
CA ASN A 156 8.98 -10.00 -6.96
C ASN A 156 8.44 -9.40 -8.27
N ILE A 157 8.85 -8.16 -8.57
CA ILE A 157 8.33 -7.38 -9.69
C ILE A 157 9.46 -6.74 -10.48
N THR A 158 9.42 -6.86 -11.80
CA THR A 158 10.33 -6.20 -12.73
C THR A 158 9.64 -5.07 -13.48
N SER A 159 8.36 -5.22 -13.76
CA SER A 159 7.51 -4.20 -14.38
C SER A 159 6.10 -4.27 -13.84
N LEU A 160 5.45 -3.14 -13.75
CA LEU A 160 4.07 -3.01 -13.28
C LEU A 160 3.24 -2.28 -14.32
N LYS A 161 2.03 -2.78 -14.55
CA LYS A 161 0.95 -2.03 -15.20
C LYS A 161 0.16 -1.27 -14.16
N ALA A 162 -0.43 -0.15 -14.53
CA ALA A 162 -1.30 0.66 -13.68
C ALA A 162 -2.35 -0.21 -12.94
N SER A 163 -2.61 0.10 -11.68
CA SER A 163 -3.53 -0.65 -10.79
C SER A 163 -3.16 -2.11 -10.48
N ARG A 164 -2.08 -2.67 -11.05
CA ARG A 164 -1.65 -4.05 -10.78
C ARG A 164 -1.19 -4.20 -9.32
N LYS A 165 -1.66 -5.26 -8.68
CA LYS A 165 -1.30 -5.63 -7.29
C LYS A 165 0.16 -6.08 -7.22
N PHE A 166 0.93 -5.53 -6.27
CA PHE A 166 2.35 -5.89 -6.12
C PHE A 166 2.79 -6.13 -4.67
N GLY A 167 1.90 -5.92 -3.69
CA GLY A 167 2.24 -6.15 -2.29
C GLY A 167 1.07 -5.98 -1.35
N PHE A 168 1.36 -6.06 -0.06
CA PHE A 168 0.39 -5.89 1.02
C PHE A 168 0.99 -5.09 2.18
N LEU A 169 0.24 -4.11 2.70
CA LEU A 169 0.56 -3.30 3.85
C LEU A 169 -0.61 -3.36 4.85
N GLY A 170 -0.43 -3.97 6.01
CA GLY A 170 -1.47 -4.09 7.04
C GLY A 170 -1.87 -2.74 7.64
N SER A 171 -0.91 -1.93 8.04
CA SER A 171 -1.06 -0.54 8.46
C SER A 171 0.23 0.22 8.16
N GLY A 172 0.18 1.53 8.05
CA GLY A 172 1.39 2.28 7.77
C GLY A 172 1.16 3.50 6.90
N GLU A 173 2.20 3.94 6.23
CA GLU A 173 2.18 5.09 5.34
C GLU A 173 2.84 4.75 4.02
N VAL A 174 2.31 5.33 2.94
CA VAL A 174 2.93 5.27 1.62
C VAL A 174 3.26 6.69 1.22
N ILE A 175 4.52 6.92 0.89
CA ILE A 175 5.05 8.22 0.46
C ILE A 175 5.43 8.10 -1.01
N LEU A 176 4.87 8.96 -1.84
CA LEU A 176 5.22 9.10 -3.25
C LEU A 176 6.17 10.28 -3.40
N TYR A 177 7.26 10.06 -4.10
CA TYR A 177 8.22 11.07 -4.54
C TYR A 177 8.12 11.17 -6.06
N LEU A 178 7.57 12.27 -6.54
CA LEU A 178 7.19 12.50 -7.93
C LEU A 178 7.99 13.65 -8.52
N PRO A 179 8.16 13.76 -9.84
CA PRO A 179 8.72 14.95 -10.46
C PRO A 179 7.97 16.19 -9.98
N ARG A 180 8.69 17.33 -9.85
CA ARG A 180 8.12 18.58 -9.34
C ARG A 180 6.93 19.06 -10.15
N ASP A 181 6.98 18.85 -11.46
CA ASP A 181 5.99 19.32 -12.44
C ASP A 181 4.72 18.46 -12.50
N THR A 182 4.61 17.42 -11.62
CA THR A 182 3.43 16.54 -11.56
C THR A 182 2.20 17.33 -11.13
N LYS A 183 1.15 17.30 -11.94
CA LYS A 183 -0.13 17.94 -11.63
C LYS A 183 -0.90 17.09 -10.61
N ILE A 184 -0.98 17.55 -9.37
CA ILE A 184 -1.70 16.88 -8.28
C ILE A 184 -3.15 17.34 -8.27
N CYS A 185 -4.11 16.39 -8.24
CA CYS A 185 -5.55 16.64 -8.31
C CYS A 185 -6.28 16.34 -6.99
N VAL A 186 -5.55 16.03 -5.91
CA VAL A 186 -6.12 15.71 -4.60
C VAL A 186 -5.68 16.72 -3.55
N SER A 187 -6.44 16.81 -2.46
CA SER A 187 -6.18 17.75 -1.36
C SER A 187 -5.78 17.03 -0.07
N VAL A 188 -5.06 17.74 0.82
CA VAL A 188 -4.73 17.25 2.15
C VAL A 188 -6.01 17.00 2.95
N GLY A 189 -6.12 15.85 3.58
CA GLY A 189 -7.29 15.42 4.33
C GLY A 189 -8.30 14.62 3.50
N GLU A 190 -8.15 14.55 2.19
CA GLU A 190 -9.01 13.77 1.31
C GLU A 190 -8.79 12.26 1.48
N SER A 191 -9.89 11.49 1.39
CA SER A 191 -9.85 10.02 1.43
C SER A 191 -9.77 9.48 0.01
N VAL A 192 -8.73 8.71 -0.26
CA VAL A 192 -8.49 8.10 -1.56
C VAL A 192 -8.62 6.59 -1.50
N LYS A 193 -9.09 5.99 -2.58
CA LYS A 193 -9.10 4.53 -2.76
C LYS A 193 -7.95 4.12 -3.68
N ALA A 194 -7.37 2.94 -3.47
CA ALA A 194 -6.38 2.40 -4.41
C ALA A 194 -6.96 2.37 -5.83
N ALA A 195 -6.15 2.71 -6.83
CA ALA A 195 -6.51 2.88 -8.23
C ALA A 195 -7.37 4.12 -8.56
N SER A 196 -7.72 5.00 -7.57
CA SER A 196 -8.29 6.32 -7.88
C SER A 196 -7.21 7.29 -8.36
N LEU A 197 -7.64 8.32 -9.07
CA LEU A 197 -6.75 9.33 -9.62
C LEU A 197 -6.16 10.21 -8.50
N LEU A 198 -4.84 10.40 -8.50
CA LEU A 198 -4.13 11.37 -7.66
C LEU A 198 -3.68 12.60 -8.46
N GLY A 199 -3.43 12.43 -9.76
CA GLY A 199 -2.92 13.48 -10.63
C GLY A 199 -2.43 12.95 -11.97
N TYR A 200 -1.60 13.74 -12.62
CA TYR A 200 -1.01 13.40 -13.92
C TYR A 200 0.46 13.79 -13.95
N PHE A 201 1.28 12.91 -14.52
CA PHE A 201 2.64 13.29 -14.90
C PHE A 201 2.61 14.27 -16.06
N GLU A 202 3.51 15.24 -16.08
CA GLU A 202 3.75 16.04 -17.28
C GLU A 202 4.73 15.32 -18.20
N GLU A 203 4.47 15.35 -19.52
CA GLU A 203 5.48 14.93 -20.50
C GLU A 203 6.54 16.04 -20.58
N GLU A 204 7.82 15.67 -20.33
CA GLU A 204 8.92 16.56 -20.72
C GLU A 204 8.84 16.80 -22.23
N LYS A 205 8.66 18.06 -22.60
CA LYS A 205 8.72 18.52 -24.01
C LYS A 205 10.13 18.43 -24.54
#